data_9d3d7d2ad541e29350f85d8ac0ceced2
#
_entry.id   9d3d7d2ad541e29350f85d8ac0ceced2
#
_cell.length_a   1.000
_cell.length_b   1.000
_cell.length_c   1.000
_cell.angle_alpha   90.00
_cell.angle_beta   90.00
_cell.angle_gamma   90.00
#
_symmetry.space_group_name_H-M   'P 1'
#
loop_
_entity.id
_entity.type
_entity.pdbx_description
1 polymer ?
#
loop_
_entity_poly.entity_id
_entity_poly.type
_entity_poly.pdbx_seq_one_letter_code
_entity_poly.pdbx_strand_id
1 'polypeptide(L)'
;DNMPIDLIISPELEVARSIERQLKAPGAYDVVPFLNDEIELLSLVINEKCPLVDTSLINIHELFQENADTEKNLRASILGISRDERLFIPKKQDTLTQGDHVYIMVDKNHVKRTMSAFGYDEKPIQKLIIIGGGNIGFNLAKDLEKYQSDISVSIVENNEDRSKYIADQLSNTLVLNGDGLDQDLLDEANIKDADLLLALTNDDETNIIISAVARKNKCESIIIVNNSEYNKLKDVLGISKVVDPRKITVSKILKHVHKGKIESVFAIDNNQAEIIHAQVLKSSKLINKNIEDADFPHGLRVGLIKKEDKIIIPEKDTKIEIHDEILFLCMSDDIKKAEELFQVRSEY
;
A
#
# COMPACT_ATOMS: atom_id res chain seq x y z
N ASP A 1 -32.67 4.07 -23.24
CA ASP A 1 -32.24 4.83 -22.06
C ASP A 1 -30.80 4.44 -21.78
N ASN A 2 -29.83 5.21 -22.29
CA ASN A 2 -28.43 5.04 -21.94
C ASN A 2 -28.21 5.68 -20.56
N MET A 3 -28.05 4.85 -19.52
CA MET A 3 -27.51 5.35 -18.25
C MET A 3 -26.05 5.73 -18.49
N PRO A 4 -25.61 6.95 -18.22
CA PRO A 4 -24.21 7.30 -18.30
C PRO A 4 -23.46 6.50 -17.19
N ILE A 5 -22.53 5.66 -17.61
CA ILE A 5 -21.64 4.93 -16.70
C ILE A 5 -20.36 5.74 -16.61
N ASP A 6 -20.18 6.44 -15.50
CA ASP A 6 -19.01 7.31 -15.31
C ASP A 6 -17.78 6.53 -14.82
N LEU A 7 -18.00 5.36 -14.20
CA LEU A 7 -16.92 4.55 -13.63
C LEU A 7 -17.30 3.07 -13.54
N ILE A 8 -16.39 2.20 -13.96
CA ILE A 8 -16.45 0.76 -13.72
C ILE A 8 -15.28 0.38 -12.83
N ILE A 9 -15.58 -0.14 -11.64
CA ILE A 9 -14.58 -0.69 -10.72
C ILE A 9 -14.63 -2.21 -10.82
N SER A 10 -13.50 -2.84 -11.14
CA SER A 10 -13.31 -4.29 -11.00
C SER A 10 -12.53 -4.56 -9.70
N PRO A 11 -13.19 -5.04 -8.65
CA PRO A 11 -12.52 -5.34 -7.38
C PRO A 11 -11.34 -6.29 -7.55
N GLU A 12 -11.48 -7.28 -8.40
CA GLU A 12 -10.46 -8.31 -8.63
C GLU A 12 -9.17 -7.72 -9.24
N LEU A 13 -9.31 -6.79 -10.19
CA LEU A 13 -8.16 -6.09 -10.78
C LEU A 13 -7.47 -5.19 -9.77
N GLU A 14 -8.22 -4.50 -8.92
CA GLU A 14 -7.63 -3.65 -7.88
C GLU A 14 -6.88 -4.47 -6.82
N VAL A 15 -7.40 -5.65 -6.47
CA VAL A 15 -6.71 -6.58 -5.56
C VAL A 15 -5.44 -7.13 -6.21
N ALA A 16 -5.49 -7.55 -7.48
CA ALA A 16 -4.31 -8.03 -8.21
C ALA A 16 -3.21 -6.95 -8.25
N ARG A 17 -3.56 -5.69 -8.58
CA ARG A 17 -2.64 -4.55 -8.57
C ARG A 17 -2.09 -4.25 -7.16
N SER A 18 -2.91 -4.39 -6.12
CA SER A 18 -2.45 -4.21 -4.75
C SER A 18 -1.39 -5.25 -4.38
N ILE A 19 -1.62 -6.53 -4.74
CA ILE A 19 -0.64 -7.59 -4.53
C ILE A 19 0.64 -7.32 -5.34
N GLU A 20 0.52 -6.94 -6.62
CA GLU A 20 1.68 -6.61 -7.47
C GLU A 20 2.58 -5.53 -6.83
N ARG A 21 1.97 -4.47 -6.26
CA ARG A 21 2.74 -3.44 -5.54
C ARG A 21 3.47 -4.00 -4.32
N GLN A 22 2.83 -4.92 -3.60
CA GLN A 22 3.45 -5.57 -2.45
C GLN A 22 4.65 -6.44 -2.85
N LEU A 23 4.62 -7.05 -4.05
CA LEU A 23 5.78 -7.81 -4.57
C LEU A 23 6.98 -6.90 -4.83
N LYS A 24 6.76 -5.62 -5.16
CA LYS A 24 7.81 -4.61 -5.38
C LYS A 24 8.43 -4.05 -4.10
N ALA A 25 7.73 -4.17 -2.97
CA ALA A 25 8.18 -3.72 -1.65
C ALA A 25 8.00 -4.84 -0.61
N PRO A 26 8.77 -5.96 -0.74
CA PRO A 26 8.68 -7.06 0.21
C PRO A 26 8.98 -6.55 1.63
N GLY A 27 8.23 -7.05 2.60
CA GLY A 27 8.30 -6.58 4.00
C GLY A 27 7.41 -5.37 4.32
N ALA A 28 6.93 -4.59 3.33
CA ALA A 28 5.91 -3.57 3.60
C ALA A 28 4.57 -4.23 3.97
N TYR A 29 3.89 -3.68 4.98
CA TYR A 29 2.55 -4.13 5.36
C TYR A 29 1.51 -3.73 4.33
N ASP A 30 1.52 -2.44 3.91
CA ASP A 30 0.71 -1.91 2.82
C ASP A 30 1.56 -1.05 1.88
N VAL A 31 1.18 -1.06 0.59
CA VAL A 31 1.73 -0.18 -0.44
C VAL A 31 0.57 0.41 -1.23
N VAL A 32 0.32 1.71 -1.05
CA VAL A 32 -0.85 2.38 -1.62
C VAL A 32 -0.41 3.54 -2.51
N PRO A 33 -0.81 3.54 -3.79
CA PRO A 33 -0.39 4.56 -4.74
C PRO A 33 -1.25 5.83 -4.64
N PHE A 34 -0.58 6.97 -4.81
CA PHE A 34 -1.15 8.29 -4.94
C PHE A 34 -0.56 9.02 -6.15
N LEU A 35 -1.18 10.12 -6.58
CA LEU A 35 -0.68 10.98 -7.69
C LEU A 35 -0.35 10.17 -8.96
N ASN A 36 -1.30 9.35 -9.43
CA ASN A 36 -1.10 8.49 -10.61
C ASN A 36 0.16 7.61 -10.52
N ASP A 37 0.37 6.96 -9.37
CA ASP A 37 1.50 6.10 -9.05
C ASP A 37 2.88 6.83 -8.99
N GLU A 38 2.91 8.15 -8.81
CA GLU A 38 4.16 8.89 -8.58
C GLU A 38 4.62 8.83 -7.12
N ILE A 39 3.68 8.71 -6.19
CA ILE A 39 3.89 8.63 -4.74
C ILE A 39 3.29 7.33 -4.22
N GLU A 40 3.97 6.70 -3.28
CA GLU A 40 3.45 5.55 -2.55
C GLU A 40 3.38 5.83 -1.05
N LEU A 41 2.29 5.42 -0.42
CA LEU A 41 2.22 5.27 1.02
C LEU A 41 2.72 3.87 1.37
N LEU A 42 3.79 3.81 2.13
CA LEU A 42 4.30 2.59 2.72
C LEU A 42 3.84 2.48 4.17
N SER A 43 3.47 1.30 4.58
CA SER A 43 3.19 0.95 5.96
C SER A 43 4.19 -0.11 6.39
N LEU A 44 5.01 0.20 7.41
CA LEU A 44 6.11 -0.66 7.88
C LEU A 44 5.99 -0.91 9.37
N VAL A 45 6.34 -2.11 9.82
CA VAL A 45 6.48 -2.41 11.25
C VAL A 45 7.96 -2.30 11.62
N ILE A 46 8.30 -1.51 12.62
CA ILE A 46 9.67 -1.37 13.09
C ILE A 46 10.08 -2.66 13.82
N ASN A 47 10.96 -3.42 13.20
CA ASN A 47 11.49 -4.67 13.74
C ASN A 47 12.88 -4.47 14.38
N GLU A 48 13.42 -5.50 14.98
CA GLU A 48 14.73 -5.49 15.65
C GLU A 48 15.92 -5.19 14.72
N LYS A 49 15.76 -5.36 13.39
CA LYS A 49 16.79 -5.10 12.39
C LYS A 49 16.77 -3.65 11.91
N CYS A 50 15.75 -2.86 12.30
CA CYS A 50 15.64 -1.48 11.86
C CYS A 50 16.75 -0.62 12.47
N PRO A 51 17.65 -0.02 11.67
CA PRO A 51 18.76 0.77 12.20
C PRO A 51 18.29 2.12 12.78
N LEU A 52 17.02 2.49 12.60
CA LEU A 52 16.42 3.73 13.07
C LEU A 52 15.69 3.59 14.43
N VAL A 53 15.74 2.42 15.06
CA VAL A 53 15.21 2.24 16.43
C VAL A 53 15.91 3.23 17.38
N ASP A 54 15.15 3.82 18.31
CA ASP A 54 15.58 4.83 19.27
C ASP A 54 16.15 6.13 18.66
N THR A 55 15.99 6.31 17.33
CA THR A 55 16.39 7.52 16.63
C THR A 55 15.23 8.51 16.61
N SER A 56 15.53 9.78 16.93
CA SER A 56 14.53 10.85 16.88
C SER A 56 14.13 11.18 15.43
N LEU A 57 12.87 11.57 15.23
CA LEU A 57 12.38 11.88 13.88
C LEU A 57 13.09 13.09 13.25
N ILE A 58 13.63 14.02 14.04
CA ILE A 58 14.44 15.11 13.48
C ILE A 58 15.72 14.57 12.84
N ASN A 59 16.39 13.63 13.49
CA ASN A 59 17.62 13.03 12.96
C ASN A 59 17.30 12.16 11.72
N ILE A 60 16.18 11.43 11.73
CA ILE A 60 15.73 10.65 10.57
C ILE A 60 15.44 11.60 9.39
N HIS A 61 14.78 12.73 9.64
CA HIS A 61 14.50 13.73 8.61
C HIS A 61 15.79 14.31 8.02
N GLU A 62 16.78 14.63 8.88
CA GLU A 62 18.10 15.09 8.43
C GLU A 62 18.80 14.04 7.57
N LEU A 63 18.80 12.76 7.99
CA LEU A 63 19.36 11.65 7.20
C LEU A 63 18.69 11.53 5.81
N PHE A 64 17.39 11.79 5.74
CA PHE A 64 16.66 11.75 4.47
C PHE A 64 16.99 12.96 3.57
N GLN A 65 17.42 14.08 4.15
CA GLN A 65 17.70 15.33 3.43
C GLN A 65 19.20 15.66 3.24
N GLU A 66 20.12 14.90 3.82
CA GLU A 66 21.55 15.21 3.90
C GLU A 66 22.26 15.47 2.56
N ASN A 67 21.58 15.43 1.43
CA ASN A 67 22.13 15.73 0.10
C ASN A 67 21.10 16.43 -0.79
N ALA A 68 20.66 17.63 -0.41
CA ALA A 68 19.58 18.37 -1.08
C ALA A 68 19.74 18.57 -2.61
N ASP A 69 20.93 18.45 -3.17
CA ASP A 69 21.22 18.67 -4.59
C ASP A 69 21.60 17.39 -5.39
N THR A 70 21.47 16.21 -4.80
CA THR A 70 21.81 14.94 -5.48
C THR A 70 20.65 13.98 -5.48
N GLU A 71 20.63 13.05 -6.44
CA GLU A 71 19.74 11.86 -6.50
C GLU A 71 19.78 11.00 -5.21
N LYS A 72 20.55 11.42 -4.20
CA LYS A 72 20.75 10.71 -2.93
C LYS A 72 19.69 11.03 -1.87
N ASN A 73 18.92 12.09 -2.00
CA ASN A 73 17.85 12.40 -1.05
C ASN A 73 16.75 11.36 -1.11
N LEU A 74 16.32 10.92 0.08
CA LEU A 74 15.09 10.16 0.19
C LEU A 74 13.91 11.14 0.22
N ARG A 75 13.15 11.23 -0.86
CA ARG A 75 11.88 11.96 -0.86
C ARG A 75 10.84 11.15 -0.12
N ALA A 76 10.98 11.09 1.20
CA ALA A 76 10.12 10.32 2.09
C ALA A 76 9.78 11.14 3.33
N SER A 77 8.53 11.02 3.80
CA SER A 77 8.02 11.70 4.99
C SER A 77 7.23 10.75 5.87
N ILE A 78 7.57 10.66 7.16
CA ILE A 78 6.81 9.92 8.16
C ILE A 78 5.59 10.75 8.55
N LEU A 79 4.39 10.22 8.29
CA LEU A 79 3.12 10.90 8.54
C LEU A 79 2.51 10.58 9.90
N GLY A 80 2.54 9.31 10.26
CA GLY A 80 1.91 8.78 11.46
C GLY A 80 2.65 7.59 12.03
N ILE A 81 2.48 7.37 13.32
CA ILE A 81 2.99 6.18 14.02
C ILE A 81 1.81 5.60 14.82
N SER A 82 1.57 4.30 14.65
CA SER A 82 0.68 3.54 15.52
C SER A 82 1.53 2.73 16.50
N ARG A 83 1.32 2.96 17.78
CA ARG A 83 1.99 2.30 18.89
C ARG A 83 0.92 1.81 19.86
N ASP A 84 0.96 0.54 20.23
CA ASP A 84 -0.04 -0.09 21.10
C ASP A 84 -1.50 0.17 20.60
N GLU A 85 -1.73 -0.06 19.30
CA GLU A 85 -3.01 0.16 18.60
C GLU A 85 -3.53 1.60 18.63
N ARG A 86 -2.69 2.56 18.95
CA ARG A 86 -3.03 3.98 18.98
C ARG A 86 -2.22 4.76 17.95
N LEU A 87 -2.92 5.32 16.97
CA LEU A 87 -2.32 6.20 15.98
C LEU A 87 -2.12 7.62 16.52
N PHE A 88 -0.97 8.20 16.23
CA PHE A 88 -0.68 9.61 16.53
C PHE A 88 0.20 10.24 15.44
N ILE A 89 0.11 11.56 15.32
CA ILE A 89 1.02 12.36 14.49
C ILE A 89 2.27 12.65 15.30
N PRO A 90 3.43 12.11 14.87
CA PRO A 90 4.64 12.23 15.67
C PRO A 90 5.24 13.64 15.61
N LYS A 91 5.85 14.05 16.72
CA LYS A 91 6.62 15.31 16.82
C LYS A 91 8.08 15.04 16.46
N LYS A 92 8.82 16.11 16.19
CA LYS A 92 10.24 16.03 15.80
C LYS A 92 11.14 15.30 16.82
N GLN A 93 10.79 15.39 18.10
CA GLN A 93 11.55 14.77 19.21
C GLN A 93 11.15 13.32 19.50
N ASP A 94 10.03 12.86 18.96
CA ASP A 94 9.59 11.48 19.16
C ASP A 94 10.58 10.52 18.50
N THR A 95 10.76 9.35 19.10
CA THR A 95 11.67 8.31 18.61
C THR A 95 10.86 7.13 18.08
N LEU A 96 11.43 6.42 17.12
CA LEU A 96 10.91 5.13 16.68
C LEU A 96 11.25 4.05 17.72
N THR A 97 10.29 3.20 18.03
CA THR A 97 10.48 2.06 18.91
C THR A 97 10.13 0.75 18.18
N GLN A 98 10.74 -0.33 18.61
CA GLN A 98 10.41 -1.65 18.09
C GLN A 98 8.91 -1.94 18.30
N GLY A 99 8.25 -2.45 17.27
CA GLY A 99 6.82 -2.73 17.26
C GLY A 99 5.96 -1.57 16.74
N ASP A 100 6.52 -0.36 16.57
CA ASP A 100 5.80 0.74 15.93
C ASP A 100 5.37 0.36 14.52
N HIS A 101 4.14 0.72 14.17
CA HIS A 101 3.64 0.67 12.81
C HIS A 101 3.72 2.07 12.20
N VAL A 102 4.59 2.26 11.21
CA VAL A 102 4.94 3.57 10.67
C VAL A 102 4.33 3.77 9.29
N TYR A 103 3.68 4.91 9.08
CA TYR A 103 3.11 5.31 7.80
C TYR A 103 4.02 6.34 7.13
N ILE A 104 4.58 5.98 5.97
CA ILE A 104 5.60 6.75 5.27
C ILE A 104 5.11 7.06 3.86
N MET A 105 5.11 8.33 3.50
CA MET A 105 4.86 8.76 2.13
C MET A 105 6.18 8.91 1.40
N VAL A 106 6.30 8.34 0.21
CA VAL A 106 7.57 8.25 -0.51
C VAL A 106 7.38 8.40 -2.03
N ASP A 107 8.32 9.06 -2.71
CA ASP A 107 8.45 9.02 -4.17
C ASP A 107 8.70 7.58 -4.62
N LYS A 108 7.97 7.09 -5.62
CA LYS A 108 8.06 5.70 -6.10
C LYS A 108 9.47 5.25 -6.44
N ASN A 109 10.31 6.16 -6.94
CA ASN A 109 11.69 5.87 -7.30
C ASN A 109 12.59 5.65 -6.07
N HIS A 110 12.12 6.04 -4.88
CA HIS A 110 12.84 5.94 -3.62
C HIS A 110 12.32 4.85 -2.68
N VAL A 111 11.30 4.09 -3.07
CA VAL A 111 10.70 3.01 -2.27
C VAL A 111 11.75 2.03 -1.77
N LYS A 112 12.54 1.45 -2.68
CA LYS A 112 13.57 0.46 -2.31
C LYS A 112 14.59 1.03 -1.32
N ARG A 113 15.05 2.27 -1.52
CA ARG A 113 16.01 2.92 -0.61
C ARG A 113 15.39 3.24 0.74
N THR A 114 14.11 3.65 0.75
CA THR A 114 13.36 3.87 1.99
C THR A 114 13.21 2.56 2.76
N MET A 115 12.82 1.47 2.10
CA MET A 115 12.73 0.14 2.71
C MET A 115 14.07 -0.26 3.34
N SER A 116 15.17 -0.12 2.61
CA SER A 116 16.52 -0.40 3.10
C SER A 116 16.91 0.46 4.31
N ALA A 117 16.57 1.75 4.33
CA ALA A 117 16.82 2.64 5.47
C ALA A 117 16.10 2.18 6.75
N PHE A 118 14.97 1.51 6.62
CA PHE A 118 14.23 0.89 7.72
C PHE A 118 14.63 -0.57 8.02
N GLY A 119 15.70 -1.06 7.38
CA GLY A 119 16.23 -2.42 7.62
C GLY A 119 15.52 -3.52 6.84
N TYR A 120 14.75 -3.17 5.81
CA TYR A 120 14.08 -4.09 4.91
C TYR A 120 14.90 -4.25 3.62
N ASP A 121 15.98 -5.04 3.69
CA ASP A 121 16.85 -5.40 2.56
C ASP A 121 16.50 -6.78 1.98
N GLU A 122 15.20 -7.04 1.82
CA GLU A 122 14.74 -8.31 1.32
C GLU A 122 15.09 -8.51 -0.16
N LYS A 123 15.38 -9.76 -0.51
CA LYS A 123 15.65 -10.12 -1.90
C LYS A 123 14.40 -9.93 -2.75
N PRO A 124 14.53 -9.49 -4.00
CA PRO A 124 13.41 -9.46 -4.94
C PRO A 124 12.76 -10.85 -5.04
N ILE A 125 11.44 -10.89 -5.09
CA ILE A 125 10.70 -12.12 -5.36
C ILE A 125 11.03 -12.58 -6.78
N GLN A 126 11.50 -13.80 -6.92
CA GLN A 126 11.83 -14.43 -8.21
C GLN A 126 10.99 -15.67 -8.51
N LYS A 127 10.51 -16.35 -7.46
CA LYS A 127 9.70 -17.58 -7.58
C LYS A 127 8.42 -17.43 -6.81
N LEU A 128 7.32 -17.38 -7.55
CA LEU A 128 5.99 -17.12 -7.02
C LEU A 128 5.06 -18.31 -7.29
N ILE A 129 4.38 -18.79 -6.25
CA ILE A 129 3.31 -19.77 -6.38
C ILE A 129 1.97 -19.08 -6.11
N ILE A 130 1.01 -19.26 -6.99
CA ILE A 130 -0.38 -18.77 -6.84
C ILE A 130 -1.31 -19.97 -6.70
N ILE A 131 -2.00 -20.06 -5.58
CA ILE A 131 -3.06 -21.04 -5.38
C ILE A 131 -4.39 -20.35 -5.64
N GLY A 132 -5.08 -20.78 -6.69
CA GLY A 132 -6.32 -20.20 -7.19
C GLY A 132 -6.12 -19.38 -8.46
N GLY A 133 -6.49 -19.97 -9.61
CA GLY A 133 -6.48 -19.34 -10.94
C GLY A 133 -7.75 -18.56 -11.26
N GLY A 134 -8.47 -18.08 -10.24
CA GLY A 134 -9.62 -17.19 -10.41
C GLY A 134 -9.24 -15.86 -11.09
N ASN A 135 -10.16 -14.88 -11.06
CA ASN A 135 -9.92 -13.60 -11.73
C ASN A 135 -8.70 -12.86 -11.16
N ILE A 136 -8.48 -12.91 -9.85
CA ILE A 136 -7.35 -12.23 -9.20
C ILE A 136 -6.04 -12.91 -9.61
N GLY A 137 -5.90 -14.22 -9.39
CA GLY A 137 -4.67 -14.97 -9.68
C GLY A 137 -4.29 -14.94 -11.15
N PHE A 138 -5.27 -15.09 -12.04
CA PHE A 138 -5.06 -15.01 -13.49
C PHE A 138 -4.59 -13.63 -13.94
N ASN A 139 -5.26 -12.54 -13.51
CA ASN A 139 -4.89 -11.19 -13.91
C ASN A 139 -3.51 -10.82 -13.35
N LEU A 140 -3.21 -11.19 -12.11
CA LEU A 140 -1.89 -10.99 -11.51
C LEU A 140 -0.80 -11.69 -12.33
N ALA A 141 -0.95 -12.98 -12.64
CA ALA A 141 0.02 -13.73 -13.44
C ALA A 141 0.23 -13.11 -14.83
N LYS A 142 -0.87 -12.68 -15.46
CA LYS A 142 -0.83 -12.01 -16.77
C LYS A 142 -0.06 -10.68 -16.74
N ASP A 143 -0.27 -9.88 -15.69
CA ASP A 143 0.45 -8.61 -15.53
C ASP A 143 1.93 -8.85 -15.21
N LEU A 144 2.25 -9.86 -14.38
CA LEU A 144 3.64 -10.26 -14.09
C LEU A 144 4.37 -10.74 -15.35
N GLU A 145 3.78 -11.60 -16.19
CA GLU A 145 4.39 -12.00 -17.47
C GLU A 145 4.70 -10.81 -18.38
N LYS A 146 3.78 -9.82 -18.39
CA LYS A 146 3.91 -8.67 -19.28
C LYS A 146 4.92 -7.64 -18.81
N TYR A 147 5.02 -7.40 -17.51
CA TYR A 147 5.77 -6.26 -16.96
C TYR A 147 6.93 -6.65 -16.06
N GLN A 148 7.03 -7.91 -15.61
CA GLN A 148 8.03 -8.41 -14.67
C GLN A 148 8.51 -9.81 -15.08
N SER A 149 9.13 -9.91 -16.23
CA SER A 149 9.61 -11.18 -16.82
C SER A 149 10.62 -11.96 -15.96
N ASP A 150 11.16 -11.32 -14.93
CA ASP A 150 12.17 -11.94 -14.04
C ASP A 150 11.54 -12.80 -12.94
N ILE A 151 10.19 -12.76 -12.79
CA ILE A 151 9.45 -13.57 -11.82
C ILE A 151 8.94 -14.83 -12.51
N SER A 152 9.39 -15.99 -12.02
CA SER A 152 8.84 -17.30 -12.41
C SER A 152 7.55 -17.55 -11.62
N VAL A 153 6.44 -17.74 -12.33
CA VAL A 153 5.11 -17.94 -11.74
C VAL A 153 4.61 -19.36 -11.97
N SER A 154 4.11 -20.01 -10.92
CA SER A 154 3.33 -21.24 -10.98
C SER A 154 1.92 -21.00 -10.45
N ILE A 155 0.90 -21.52 -11.13
CA ILE A 155 -0.50 -21.46 -10.69
C ILE A 155 -1.00 -22.87 -10.42
N VAL A 156 -1.61 -23.10 -9.25
CA VAL A 156 -2.37 -24.33 -8.95
C VAL A 156 -3.85 -23.97 -8.97
N GLU A 157 -4.62 -24.64 -9.82
CA GLU A 157 -6.06 -24.42 -10.01
C GLU A 157 -6.80 -25.76 -10.01
N ASN A 158 -7.84 -25.90 -9.16
CA ASN A 158 -8.53 -27.15 -8.99
C ASN A 158 -9.57 -27.44 -10.09
N ASN A 159 -10.09 -26.42 -10.75
CA ASN A 159 -11.01 -26.57 -11.85
C ASN A 159 -10.27 -26.85 -13.17
N GLU A 160 -10.49 -28.03 -13.75
CA GLU A 160 -9.81 -28.49 -14.96
C GLU A 160 -10.03 -27.58 -16.17
N ASP A 161 -11.26 -27.13 -16.41
CA ASP A 161 -11.58 -26.24 -17.55
C ASP A 161 -10.92 -24.88 -17.37
N ARG A 162 -10.88 -24.37 -16.12
CA ARG A 162 -10.23 -23.12 -15.78
C ARG A 162 -8.72 -23.20 -15.92
N SER A 163 -8.10 -24.30 -15.46
CA SER A 163 -6.66 -24.49 -15.58
C SER A 163 -6.23 -24.57 -17.05
N LYS A 164 -6.99 -25.28 -17.91
CA LYS A 164 -6.76 -25.31 -19.37
C LYS A 164 -6.87 -23.92 -19.98
N TYR A 165 -7.93 -23.17 -19.63
CA TYR A 165 -8.10 -21.80 -20.12
C TYR A 165 -6.91 -20.91 -19.75
N ILE A 166 -6.44 -20.98 -18.50
CA ILE A 166 -5.29 -20.20 -18.03
C ILE A 166 -4.02 -20.57 -18.79
N ALA A 167 -3.77 -21.87 -18.95
CA ALA A 167 -2.60 -22.38 -19.68
C ALA A 167 -2.58 -21.93 -21.14
N ASP A 168 -3.75 -21.80 -21.78
CA ASP A 168 -3.87 -21.31 -23.16
C ASP A 168 -3.62 -19.78 -23.26
N GLN A 169 -3.81 -19.03 -22.18
CA GLN A 169 -3.70 -17.56 -22.18
C GLN A 169 -2.34 -17.04 -21.68
N LEU A 170 -1.60 -17.86 -20.93
CA LEU A 170 -0.31 -17.50 -20.36
C LEU A 170 0.82 -18.28 -21.07
N SER A 171 1.93 -17.62 -21.32
CA SER A 171 3.04 -18.20 -22.12
C SER A 171 4.20 -18.72 -21.28
N ASN A 172 4.44 -18.11 -20.12
CA ASN A 172 5.61 -18.39 -19.26
C ASN A 172 5.23 -18.89 -17.86
N THR A 173 3.93 -18.98 -17.54
CA THR A 173 3.43 -19.44 -16.25
C THR A 173 3.19 -20.96 -16.30
N LEU A 174 3.75 -21.69 -15.34
CA LEU A 174 3.43 -23.10 -15.13
C LEU A 174 2.02 -23.22 -14.54
N VAL A 175 1.11 -23.95 -15.20
CA VAL A 175 -0.25 -24.16 -14.68
C VAL A 175 -0.44 -25.65 -14.33
N LEU A 176 -0.71 -25.92 -13.06
CA LEU A 176 -0.94 -27.23 -12.51
C LEU A 176 -2.43 -27.38 -12.15
N ASN A 177 -3.04 -28.49 -12.57
CA ASN A 177 -4.44 -28.78 -12.24
C ASN A 177 -4.54 -29.70 -11.03
N GLY A 178 -5.17 -29.23 -9.96
CA GLY A 178 -5.47 -30.02 -8.78
C GLY A 178 -5.70 -29.18 -7.53
N ASP A 179 -5.76 -29.88 -6.38
CA ASP A 179 -6.01 -29.24 -5.08
C ASP A 179 -4.75 -28.53 -4.57
N GLY A 180 -4.89 -27.26 -4.20
CA GLY A 180 -3.80 -26.44 -3.62
C GLY A 180 -3.31 -26.94 -2.24
N LEU A 181 -3.97 -27.92 -1.63
CA LEU A 181 -3.52 -28.59 -0.41
C LEU A 181 -2.79 -29.91 -0.69
N ASP A 182 -2.74 -30.35 -1.95
CA ASP A 182 -2.02 -31.55 -2.33
C ASP A 182 -0.50 -31.30 -2.28
N GLN A 183 0.19 -32.06 -1.41
CA GLN A 183 1.63 -31.88 -1.19
C GLN A 183 2.44 -32.24 -2.45
N ASP A 184 2.01 -33.22 -3.23
CA ASP A 184 2.74 -33.63 -4.45
C ASP A 184 2.67 -32.52 -5.50
N LEU A 185 1.53 -31.86 -5.65
CA LEU A 185 1.38 -30.68 -6.52
C LEU A 185 2.18 -29.49 -6.03
N LEU A 186 2.22 -29.24 -4.72
CA LEU A 186 3.04 -28.18 -4.15
C LEU A 186 4.54 -28.46 -4.33
N ASP A 187 4.96 -29.71 -4.25
CA ASP A 187 6.35 -30.10 -4.54
C ASP A 187 6.64 -29.96 -6.04
N GLU A 188 5.69 -30.27 -6.94
CA GLU A 188 5.81 -30.01 -8.40
C GLU A 188 5.88 -28.49 -8.69
N ALA A 189 5.10 -27.67 -7.98
CA ALA A 189 5.20 -26.22 -8.03
C ALA A 189 6.48 -25.66 -7.38
N ASN A 190 7.33 -26.55 -6.81
CA ASN A 190 8.61 -26.22 -6.16
C ASN A 190 8.48 -25.31 -4.93
N ILE A 191 7.54 -25.61 -4.03
CA ILE A 191 7.26 -24.80 -2.83
C ILE A 191 8.49 -24.62 -1.93
N LYS A 192 9.43 -25.57 -1.92
CA LYS A 192 10.64 -25.53 -1.08
C LYS A 192 11.63 -24.43 -1.47
N ASP A 193 11.59 -24.04 -2.75
CA ASP A 193 12.45 -23.00 -3.31
C ASP A 193 11.67 -21.71 -3.66
N ALA A 194 10.36 -21.67 -3.37
CA ALA A 194 9.54 -20.51 -3.63
C ALA A 194 9.85 -19.37 -2.65
N ASP A 195 9.96 -18.15 -3.17
CA ASP A 195 10.15 -16.95 -2.33
C ASP A 195 8.84 -16.54 -1.67
N LEU A 196 7.71 -16.74 -2.39
CA LEU A 196 6.39 -16.32 -1.91
C LEU A 196 5.29 -17.23 -2.46
N LEU A 197 4.30 -17.53 -1.61
CA LEU A 197 3.07 -18.19 -1.99
C LEU A 197 1.88 -17.26 -1.80
N LEU A 198 1.02 -17.16 -2.81
CA LEU A 198 -0.23 -16.41 -2.76
C LEU A 198 -1.41 -17.38 -2.71
N ALA A 199 -2.23 -17.29 -1.65
CA ALA A 199 -3.50 -18.04 -1.58
C ALA A 199 -4.65 -17.10 -1.94
N LEU A 200 -5.16 -17.28 -3.18
CA LEU A 200 -6.13 -16.38 -3.82
C LEU A 200 -7.42 -17.12 -4.19
N THR A 201 -7.77 -18.15 -3.44
CA THR A 201 -9.03 -18.88 -3.64
C THR A 201 -10.21 -18.09 -3.08
N ASN A 202 -11.44 -18.54 -3.40
CA ASN A 202 -12.67 -17.91 -2.87
C ASN A 202 -13.01 -18.38 -1.45
N ASP A 203 -12.24 -19.30 -0.88
CA ASP A 203 -12.48 -19.91 0.42
C ASP A 203 -11.42 -19.46 1.44
N ASP A 204 -11.85 -18.69 2.45
CA ASP A 204 -10.98 -18.09 3.44
C ASP A 204 -10.26 -19.16 4.28
N GLU A 205 -10.96 -20.24 4.66
CA GLU A 205 -10.42 -21.34 5.44
C GLU A 205 -9.32 -22.08 4.67
N THR A 206 -9.55 -22.37 3.40
CA THR A 206 -8.55 -22.95 2.50
C THR A 206 -7.33 -22.05 2.40
N ASN A 207 -7.50 -20.73 2.22
CA ASN A 207 -6.38 -19.78 2.14
C ASN A 207 -5.56 -19.76 3.44
N ILE A 208 -6.21 -19.83 4.60
CA ILE A 208 -5.56 -19.91 5.91
C ILE A 208 -4.74 -21.22 6.03
N ILE A 209 -5.32 -22.35 5.64
CA ILE A 209 -4.60 -23.65 5.71
C ILE A 209 -3.40 -23.65 4.78
N ILE A 210 -3.54 -23.11 3.56
CA ILE A 210 -2.44 -22.97 2.59
C ILE A 210 -1.31 -22.10 3.19
N SER A 211 -1.63 -21.03 3.89
CA SER A 211 -0.62 -20.22 4.61
C SER A 211 0.16 -21.02 5.65
N ALA A 212 -0.53 -21.90 6.39
CA ALA A 212 0.14 -22.78 7.34
C ALA A 212 1.06 -23.81 6.64
N VAL A 213 0.65 -24.33 5.48
CA VAL A 213 1.49 -25.21 4.65
C VAL A 213 2.71 -24.46 4.12
N ALA A 214 2.55 -23.24 3.62
CA ALA A 214 3.67 -22.40 3.18
C ALA A 214 4.68 -22.21 4.30
N ARG A 215 4.23 -21.83 5.50
CA ARG A 215 5.10 -21.67 6.68
C ARG A 215 5.85 -22.94 7.06
N LYS A 216 5.21 -24.12 6.98
CA LYS A 216 5.86 -25.43 7.22
C LYS A 216 7.03 -25.62 6.24
N ASN A 217 6.89 -25.14 5.02
CA ASN A 217 7.93 -25.21 3.98
C ASN A 217 8.91 -24.01 4.02
N LYS A 218 8.82 -23.12 5.03
CA LYS A 218 9.62 -21.88 5.17
C LYS A 218 9.43 -20.88 4.02
N CYS A 219 8.29 -20.96 3.33
CA CYS A 219 7.87 -20.04 2.30
C CYS A 219 6.96 -18.98 2.93
N GLU A 220 7.18 -17.71 2.64
CA GLU A 220 6.27 -16.65 3.03
C GLU A 220 4.95 -16.74 2.27
N SER A 221 3.88 -16.19 2.85
CA SER A 221 2.58 -16.22 2.20
C SER A 221 1.83 -14.92 2.32
N ILE A 222 1.12 -14.57 1.24
CA ILE A 222 0.07 -13.55 1.24
C ILE A 222 -1.24 -14.24 0.93
N ILE A 223 -2.26 -14.02 1.74
CA ILE A 223 -3.57 -14.63 1.54
C ILE A 223 -4.65 -13.58 1.38
N ILE A 224 -5.70 -13.90 0.63
CA ILE A 224 -6.93 -13.14 0.60
C ILE A 224 -7.86 -13.66 1.69
N VAL A 225 -8.47 -12.76 2.45
CA VAL A 225 -9.49 -13.08 3.43
C VAL A 225 -10.64 -12.07 3.32
N ASN A 226 -11.84 -12.59 3.10
CA ASN A 226 -13.06 -11.80 2.98
C ASN A 226 -13.72 -11.51 4.34
N ASN A 227 -13.53 -12.40 5.32
CA ASN A 227 -14.06 -12.20 6.66
C ASN A 227 -13.04 -11.47 7.55
N SER A 228 -13.36 -10.23 7.94
CA SER A 228 -12.48 -9.39 8.77
C SER A 228 -12.14 -9.98 10.14
N GLU A 229 -12.93 -10.92 10.66
CA GLU A 229 -12.64 -11.58 11.94
C GLU A 229 -11.36 -12.42 11.88
N TYR A 230 -11.03 -13.00 10.72
CA TYR A 230 -9.77 -13.72 10.53
C TYR A 230 -8.54 -12.82 10.59
N ASN A 231 -8.67 -11.52 10.26
CA ASN A 231 -7.58 -10.56 10.42
C ASN A 231 -7.11 -10.44 11.88
N LYS A 232 -8.02 -10.61 12.85
CA LYS A 232 -7.71 -10.59 14.28
C LYS A 232 -6.94 -11.83 14.73
N LEU A 233 -7.04 -12.92 13.99
CA LEU A 233 -6.39 -14.19 14.29
C LEU A 233 -5.05 -14.37 13.56
N LYS A 234 -4.69 -13.44 12.70
CA LYS A 234 -3.52 -13.53 11.83
C LYS A 234 -2.24 -13.88 12.62
N ASP A 235 -1.97 -13.18 13.73
CA ASP A 235 -0.77 -13.40 14.54
C ASP A 235 -0.79 -14.76 15.25
N VAL A 236 -1.97 -15.17 15.77
CA VAL A 236 -2.17 -16.49 16.41
C VAL A 236 -1.98 -17.62 15.40
N LEU A 237 -2.46 -17.43 14.18
CA LEU A 237 -2.35 -18.41 13.09
C LEU A 237 -0.97 -18.37 12.41
N GLY A 238 -0.18 -17.34 12.69
CA GLY A 238 1.14 -17.11 12.09
C GLY A 238 1.07 -16.86 10.59
N ILE A 239 0.04 -16.14 10.15
CA ILE A 239 -0.14 -15.73 8.77
C ILE A 239 0.77 -14.52 8.51
N SER A 240 1.63 -14.59 7.50
CA SER A 240 2.59 -13.50 7.22
C SER A 240 1.86 -12.24 6.80
N LYS A 241 0.88 -12.35 5.86
CA LYS A 241 0.18 -11.19 5.33
C LYS A 241 -1.23 -11.53 4.86
N VAL A 242 -2.17 -10.63 5.16
CA VAL A 242 -3.57 -10.75 4.75
C VAL A 242 -3.94 -9.55 3.88
N VAL A 243 -4.56 -9.83 2.73
CA VAL A 243 -5.18 -8.84 1.84
C VAL A 243 -6.69 -8.91 2.02
N ASP A 244 -7.30 -7.79 2.35
CA ASP A 244 -8.75 -7.63 2.46
C ASP A 244 -9.31 -6.94 1.20
N PRO A 245 -9.98 -7.68 0.29
CA PRO A 245 -10.51 -7.13 -0.96
C PRO A 245 -11.55 -6.02 -0.73
N ARG A 246 -12.27 -6.07 0.40
CA ARG A 246 -13.31 -5.08 0.73
C ARG A 246 -12.68 -3.74 1.05
N LYS A 247 -11.59 -3.70 1.84
CA LYS A 247 -10.86 -2.45 2.14
C LYS A 247 -10.37 -1.78 0.87
N ILE A 248 -9.82 -2.56 -0.07
CA ILE A 248 -9.33 -2.06 -1.35
C ILE A 248 -10.48 -1.46 -2.17
N THR A 249 -11.61 -2.19 -2.25
CA THR A 249 -12.79 -1.74 -3.00
C THR A 249 -13.43 -0.50 -2.37
N VAL A 250 -13.58 -0.46 -1.04
CA VAL A 250 -14.14 0.69 -0.32
C VAL A 250 -13.27 1.94 -0.52
N SER A 251 -11.96 1.82 -0.40
CA SER A 251 -11.03 2.94 -0.65
C SER A 251 -11.17 3.48 -2.07
N LYS A 252 -11.39 2.60 -3.07
CA LYS A 252 -11.61 3.00 -4.46
C LYS A 252 -12.94 3.72 -4.65
N ILE A 253 -14.00 3.29 -3.97
CA ILE A 253 -15.32 3.93 -4.01
C ILE A 253 -15.27 5.29 -3.31
N LEU A 254 -14.65 5.37 -2.13
CA LEU A 254 -14.54 6.62 -1.36
C LEU A 254 -13.87 7.73 -2.17
N LYS A 255 -12.88 7.41 -2.99
CA LYS A 255 -12.26 8.34 -3.94
C LYS A 255 -13.28 9.11 -4.81
N HIS A 256 -14.41 8.48 -5.15
CA HIS A 256 -15.44 9.06 -6.02
C HIS A 256 -16.64 9.67 -5.29
N VAL A 257 -16.74 9.45 -3.97
CA VAL A 257 -17.87 9.93 -3.15
C VAL A 257 -17.57 11.28 -2.49
N HIS A 258 -16.30 11.58 -2.21
CA HIS A 258 -15.92 12.85 -1.59
C HIS A 258 -16.21 14.04 -2.49
N LYS A 259 -16.92 15.04 -1.91
CA LYS A 259 -17.25 16.30 -2.60
C LYS A 259 -16.07 17.26 -2.54
N GLY A 260 -15.70 17.81 -3.66
CA GLY A 260 -14.56 18.72 -3.80
C GLY A 260 -13.49 18.11 -4.69
N LYS A 261 -12.30 18.71 -4.74
CA LYS A 261 -11.16 18.11 -5.43
C LYS A 261 -10.30 17.27 -4.47
N ILE A 262 -10.94 16.43 -3.67
CA ILE A 262 -10.27 15.30 -3.02
C ILE A 262 -10.17 14.21 -4.07
N GLU A 263 -8.96 13.89 -4.47
CA GLU A 263 -8.70 12.99 -5.60
C GLU A 263 -8.51 11.54 -5.15
N SER A 264 -8.10 11.34 -3.91
CA SER A 264 -8.02 10.00 -3.32
C SER A 264 -7.99 10.05 -1.80
N VAL A 265 -8.55 9.00 -1.18
CA VAL A 265 -8.58 8.81 0.26
C VAL A 265 -8.23 7.35 0.56
N PHE A 266 -7.42 7.13 1.58
CA PHE A 266 -7.12 5.81 2.08
C PHE A 266 -7.18 5.82 3.61
N ALA A 267 -8.09 5.01 4.16
CA ALA A 267 -8.25 4.88 5.61
C ALA A 267 -7.14 3.99 6.19
N ILE A 268 -6.51 4.45 7.26
CA ILE A 268 -5.43 3.75 7.95
C ILE A 268 -5.82 3.44 9.41
N ASP A 269 -5.13 2.45 9.96
CA ASP A 269 -5.18 2.08 11.37
C ASP A 269 -6.61 1.94 11.92
N ASN A 270 -7.41 1.03 11.31
CA ASN A 270 -8.81 0.80 11.68
C ASN A 270 -9.69 2.07 11.64
N ASN A 271 -9.47 2.93 10.64
CA ASN A 271 -10.17 4.20 10.44
C ASN A 271 -9.87 5.27 11.51
N GLN A 272 -8.75 5.20 12.22
CA GLN A 272 -8.34 6.26 13.14
C GLN A 272 -7.90 7.53 12.39
N ALA A 273 -7.40 7.38 11.16
CA ALA A 273 -7.09 8.50 10.28
C ALA A 273 -7.26 8.12 8.79
N GLU A 274 -7.17 9.15 7.96
CA GLU A 274 -7.18 9.02 6.51
C GLU A 274 -5.94 9.69 5.90
N ILE A 275 -5.39 9.07 4.86
CA ILE A 275 -4.44 9.72 3.96
C ILE A 275 -5.26 10.32 2.83
N ILE A 276 -5.13 11.61 2.66
CA ILE A 276 -5.96 12.39 1.73
C ILE A 276 -5.05 13.07 0.70
N HIS A 277 -5.45 12.97 -0.57
CA HIS A 277 -4.88 13.71 -1.68
C HIS A 277 -5.89 14.78 -2.12
N ALA A 278 -5.51 16.04 -2.06
CA ALA A 278 -6.37 17.16 -2.42
C ALA A 278 -5.63 18.22 -3.25
N GLN A 279 -6.32 18.77 -4.25
CA GLN A 279 -5.81 19.87 -5.06
C GLN A 279 -6.24 21.23 -4.50
N VAL A 280 -5.29 22.18 -4.45
CA VAL A 280 -5.55 23.56 -4.03
C VAL A 280 -6.26 24.34 -5.13
N LEU A 281 -7.50 24.75 -4.88
CA LEU A 281 -8.34 25.52 -5.82
C LEU A 281 -8.23 27.03 -5.57
N LYS A 282 -8.67 27.85 -6.55
CA LYS A 282 -8.74 29.33 -6.45
C LYS A 282 -9.50 29.82 -5.22
N SER A 283 -10.46 29.04 -4.72
CA SER A 283 -11.31 29.37 -3.57
C SER A 283 -10.77 28.83 -2.25
N SER A 284 -9.64 28.09 -2.28
CA SER A 284 -9.05 27.53 -1.06
C SER A 284 -8.53 28.63 -0.12
N LYS A 285 -8.75 28.45 1.19
CA LYS A 285 -8.21 29.35 2.23
C LYS A 285 -6.69 29.23 2.39
N LEU A 286 -6.08 28.24 1.74
CA LEU A 286 -4.64 27.92 1.84
C LEU A 286 -3.77 28.75 0.89
N ILE A 287 -4.34 29.35 -0.16
CA ILE A 287 -3.60 30.04 -1.20
C ILE A 287 -2.75 31.17 -0.61
N ASN A 288 -1.49 31.22 -1.05
CA ASN A 288 -0.47 32.21 -0.66
C ASN A 288 -0.08 32.18 0.82
N LYS A 289 -0.52 31.20 1.59
CA LYS A 289 -0.03 30.96 2.95
C LYS A 289 1.18 30.05 2.93
N ASN A 290 2.08 30.24 3.89
CA ASN A 290 3.11 29.25 4.18
C ASN A 290 2.50 28.09 4.99
N ILE A 291 3.17 26.96 5.02
CA ILE A 291 2.70 25.78 5.77
C ILE A 291 2.45 26.13 7.25
N GLU A 292 3.31 26.91 7.89
CA GLU A 292 3.15 27.30 9.29
C GLU A 292 1.97 28.24 9.55
N ASP A 293 1.54 29.01 8.55
CA ASP A 293 0.44 29.99 8.62
C ASP A 293 -0.90 29.44 8.12
N ALA A 294 -0.94 28.18 7.73
CA ALA A 294 -2.07 27.59 6.99
C ALA A 294 -3.28 27.19 7.85
N ASP A 295 -3.27 27.45 9.17
CA ASP A 295 -4.34 27.08 10.13
C ASP A 295 -4.80 25.63 10.02
N PHE A 296 -3.88 24.71 9.77
CA PHE A 296 -4.20 23.29 9.72
C PHE A 296 -4.67 22.77 11.09
N PRO A 297 -5.67 21.89 11.14
CA PRO A 297 -6.08 21.23 12.39
C PRO A 297 -4.88 20.48 13.02
N HIS A 298 -4.88 20.35 14.34
CA HIS A 298 -3.82 19.64 15.05
C HIS A 298 -3.68 18.17 14.64
N GLY A 299 -4.77 17.55 14.20
CA GLY A 299 -4.81 16.18 13.69
C GLY A 299 -4.48 16.07 12.20
N LEU A 300 -3.89 17.11 11.57
CA LEU A 300 -3.48 17.08 10.18
C LEU A 300 -1.95 17.24 10.06
N ARG A 301 -1.33 16.38 9.25
CA ARG A 301 0.08 16.49 8.88
C ARG A 301 0.24 16.42 7.38
N VAL A 302 0.76 17.49 6.79
CA VAL A 302 1.17 17.50 5.38
C VAL A 302 2.41 16.65 5.21
N GLY A 303 2.38 15.73 4.27
CA GLY A 303 3.48 14.82 3.96
C GLY A 303 4.30 15.28 2.76
N LEU A 304 3.64 15.43 1.63
CA LEU A 304 4.25 15.84 0.37
C LEU A 304 3.36 16.86 -0.34
N ILE A 305 3.99 17.71 -1.14
CA ILE A 305 3.31 18.64 -2.04
C ILE A 305 3.88 18.43 -3.45
N LYS A 306 3.00 18.23 -4.43
CA LYS A 306 3.37 18.28 -5.84
C LYS A 306 3.08 19.68 -6.38
N LYS A 307 4.12 20.34 -6.84
CA LYS A 307 4.10 21.65 -7.51
C LYS A 307 4.49 21.44 -8.97
N GLU A 308 3.52 21.57 -9.88
CA GLU A 308 3.72 21.23 -11.31
C GLU A 308 4.25 19.78 -11.43
N ASP A 309 5.53 19.62 -11.85
CA ASP A 309 6.17 18.29 -12.00
C ASP A 309 7.15 17.94 -10.86
N LYS A 310 7.20 18.77 -9.78
CA LYS A 310 8.13 18.56 -8.68
C LYS A 310 7.41 18.11 -7.42
N ILE A 311 7.88 16.99 -6.85
CA ILE A 311 7.46 16.51 -5.54
C ILE A 311 8.44 17.06 -4.49
N ILE A 312 7.90 17.73 -3.48
CA ILE A 312 8.67 18.31 -2.37
C ILE A 312 8.15 17.85 -1.02
N ILE A 313 9.05 17.68 -0.06
CA ILE A 313 8.71 17.59 1.36
C ILE A 313 8.55 19.03 1.86
N PRO A 314 7.35 19.44 2.36
CA PRO A 314 7.15 20.83 2.74
C PRO A 314 7.91 21.18 4.02
N GLU A 315 8.52 22.36 4.00
CA GLU A 315 9.05 23.02 5.18
C GLU A 315 8.08 24.09 5.68
N LYS A 316 8.37 24.70 6.82
CA LYS A 316 7.50 25.70 7.45
C LYS A 316 7.19 26.90 6.55
N ASP A 317 8.18 27.38 5.81
CA ASP A 317 8.14 28.51 4.88
C ASP A 317 7.67 28.12 3.47
N THR A 318 7.37 26.83 3.23
CA THR A 318 6.86 26.38 1.94
C THR A 318 5.52 27.06 1.66
N LYS A 319 5.47 27.85 0.60
CA LYS A 319 4.27 28.57 0.17
C LYS A 319 3.34 27.65 -0.59
N ILE A 320 2.06 27.68 -0.23
CA ILE A 320 1.00 26.94 -0.93
C ILE A 320 0.46 27.79 -2.08
N GLU A 321 0.40 27.21 -3.27
CA GLU A 321 -0.02 27.90 -4.50
C GLU A 321 -1.24 27.20 -5.11
N ILE A 322 -1.88 27.90 -6.02
CA ILE A 322 -3.02 27.35 -6.76
C ILE A 322 -2.55 26.20 -7.63
N HIS A 323 -3.35 25.15 -7.69
CA HIS A 323 -3.08 23.87 -8.37
C HIS A 323 -2.04 22.96 -7.70
N ASP A 324 -1.44 23.38 -6.58
CA ASP A 324 -0.65 22.45 -5.78
C ASP A 324 -1.49 21.24 -5.40
N GLU A 325 -0.92 20.05 -5.50
CA GLU A 325 -1.52 18.81 -5.03
C GLU A 325 -0.88 18.44 -3.69
N ILE A 326 -1.71 18.40 -2.64
CA ILE A 326 -1.25 18.19 -1.27
C ILE A 326 -1.67 16.80 -0.80
N LEU A 327 -0.70 16.05 -0.31
CA LEU A 327 -0.89 14.76 0.33
C LEU A 327 -0.67 14.90 1.84
N PHE A 328 -1.67 14.51 2.62
CA PHE A 328 -1.63 14.68 4.08
C PHE A 328 -2.33 13.53 4.81
N LEU A 329 -1.90 13.29 6.03
CA LEU A 329 -2.63 12.49 7.02
C LEU A 329 -3.59 13.38 7.78
N CYS A 330 -4.82 12.93 7.98
CA CYS A 330 -5.80 13.60 8.81
C CYS A 330 -6.46 12.61 9.77
N MET A 331 -6.43 12.92 11.07
CA MET A 331 -7.15 12.17 12.09
C MET A 331 -8.65 12.28 11.85
N SER A 332 -9.40 11.21 12.12
CA SER A 332 -10.83 11.11 11.78
C SER A 332 -11.67 12.25 12.38
N ASP A 333 -11.32 12.75 13.57
CA ASP A 333 -12.02 13.85 14.23
C ASP A 333 -11.84 15.21 13.54
N ASP A 334 -10.79 15.35 12.72
CA ASP A 334 -10.44 16.63 12.07
C ASP A 334 -10.72 16.64 10.55
N ILE A 335 -11.23 15.54 9.97
CA ILE A 335 -11.50 15.42 8.52
C ILE A 335 -12.39 16.55 8.01
N LYS A 336 -13.51 16.85 8.70
CA LYS A 336 -14.42 17.91 8.30
C LYS A 336 -13.75 19.29 8.24
N LYS A 337 -12.88 19.59 9.19
CA LYS A 337 -12.11 20.86 9.20
C LYS A 337 -11.08 20.89 8.07
N ALA A 338 -10.44 19.76 7.78
CA ALA A 338 -9.52 19.64 6.66
C ALA A 338 -10.24 19.86 5.32
N GLU A 339 -11.40 19.23 5.13
CA GLU A 339 -12.22 19.44 3.93
C GLU A 339 -12.59 20.92 3.72
N GLU A 340 -12.95 21.65 4.80
CA GLU A 340 -13.28 23.08 4.74
C GLU A 340 -12.11 23.97 4.26
N LEU A 341 -10.87 23.55 4.42
CA LEU A 341 -9.70 24.29 3.93
C LEU A 341 -9.54 24.17 2.41
N PHE A 342 -9.96 23.03 1.84
CA PHE A 342 -9.87 22.73 0.42
C PHE A 342 -11.18 22.98 -0.35
N GLN A 343 -12.30 23.19 0.35
CA GLN A 343 -13.62 23.37 -0.30
C GLN A 343 -13.72 24.69 -1.06
N VAL A 344 -14.38 24.58 -2.22
CA VAL A 344 -14.90 25.72 -2.98
C VAL A 344 -16.09 26.30 -2.19
N ARG A 345 -16.04 27.57 -1.78
CA ARG A 345 -17.27 28.29 -1.47
C ARG A 345 -18.10 28.31 -2.74
N SER A 346 -19.26 27.62 -2.75
CA SER A 346 -20.29 27.90 -3.74
C SER A 346 -20.74 29.35 -3.50
N GLU A 347 -20.32 30.25 -4.35
CA GLU A 347 -20.96 31.56 -4.45
C GLU A 347 -22.39 31.29 -4.92
N TYR A 348 -23.34 31.53 -4.01
CA TYR A 348 -24.75 31.72 -4.35
C TYR A 348 -24.95 33.15 -4.83
#